data_a0170030827befbae0ab526cfc34400f
#
_entry.id   a0170030827befbae0ab526cfc34400f
#
_cell.length_a   1.000
_cell.length_b   1.000
_cell.length_c   1.000
_cell.angle_alpha   90.00
_cell.angle_beta   90.00
_cell.angle_gamma   90.00
#
_symmetry.space_group_name_H-M   'P 1'
#
loop_
_entity.id
_entity.type
_entity.pdbx_description
1 polymer ?
#
loop_
_entity_poly.entity_id
_entity_poly.type
_entity_poly.pdbx_seq_one_letter_code
_entity_poly.pdbx_strand_id
1 'polypeptide(L)'
;MQATIHNEFLTLTVDTHGAEAVSLKNAAGEELLWQADPAVWKRHAPILFPWTGKLPGGTFEVDGKTYKGGQHGFARDMEHTLLKAEGDTIQLELRSDDAIKAERFPFDFVLTSTFRLDGKTVHHTLTVRNPGTEELRFGIGYHPAFNCLLYTSDAADDRI
;
A
#
# COMPACT_ATOMS: atom_id res chain seq x y z
N MET A 1 -7.65 8.98 8.29
CA MET A 1 -8.89 9.52 7.62
C MET A 1 -9.17 8.66 6.39
N GLN A 2 -10.45 8.46 6.04
CA GLN A 2 -10.80 7.66 4.87
C GLN A 2 -11.36 8.52 3.74
N ALA A 3 -11.00 8.18 2.50
CA ALA A 3 -11.53 8.77 1.27
C ALA A 3 -12.24 7.70 0.45
N THR A 4 -13.36 8.03 -0.16
CA THR A 4 -14.17 7.09 -0.94
C THR A 4 -14.50 7.68 -2.30
N ILE A 5 -14.34 6.85 -3.33
CA ILE A 5 -14.79 7.12 -4.70
C ILE A 5 -15.69 5.99 -5.16
N HIS A 6 -16.58 6.28 -6.10
CA HIS A 6 -17.48 5.28 -6.67
C HIS A 6 -17.82 5.59 -8.13
N ASN A 7 -18.21 4.56 -8.84
CA ASN A 7 -18.89 4.63 -10.12
C ASN A 7 -20.11 3.68 -10.12
N GLU A 8 -20.71 3.40 -11.26
CA GLU A 8 -21.86 2.50 -11.35
C GLU A 8 -21.56 1.03 -10.99
N PHE A 9 -20.29 0.62 -10.97
CA PHE A 9 -19.86 -0.77 -10.77
C PHE A 9 -19.17 -1.00 -9.43
N LEU A 10 -18.40 -0.01 -8.95
CA LEU A 10 -17.48 -0.18 -7.83
C LEU A 10 -17.56 0.99 -6.85
N THR A 11 -17.37 0.67 -5.57
CA THR A 11 -17.08 1.65 -4.51
C THR A 11 -15.77 1.27 -3.85
N LEU A 12 -14.80 2.19 -3.87
CA LEU A 12 -13.47 2.00 -3.27
C LEU A 12 -13.28 2.98 -2.12
N THR A 13 -12.85 2.48 -0.96
CA THR A 13 -12.45 3.29 0.20
C THR A 13 -10.97 3.04 0.50
N VAL A 14 -10.22 4.13 0.65
CA VAL A 14 -8.78 4.11 0.97
C VAL A 14 -8.56 4.87 2.27
N ASP A 15 -7.80 4.29 3.20
CA ASP A 15 -7.37 4.96 4.43
C ASP A 15 -6.07 5.75 4.16
N THR A 16 -5.98 6.96 4.71
CA THR A 16 -4.75 7.77 4.65
C THR A 16 -3.61 7.13 5.42
N HIS A 17 -3.92 6.33 6.45
CA HIS A 17 -2.92 5.52 7.12
C HIS A 17 -2.46 4.37 6.22
N GLY A 18 -1.21 4.45 5.76
CA GLY A 18 -0.62 3.48 4.82
C GLY A 18 -1.05 3.64 3.36
N ALA A 19 -1.89 4.63 3.02
CA ALA A 19 -2.60 4.71 1.73
C ALA A 19 -3.23 3.37 1.34
N GLU A 20 -3.80 2.68 2.33
CA GLU A 20 -4.28 1.31 2.22
C GLU A 20 -5.72 1.27 1.73
N ALA A 21 -6.00 0.52 0.65
CA ALA A 21 -7.36 0.22 0.25
C ALA A 21 -8.00 -0.70 1.31
N VAL A 22 -9.06 -0.22 1.97
CA VAL A 22 -9.70 -0.91 3.10
C VAL A 22 -11.07 -1.49 2.77
N SER A 23 -11.69 -1.07 1.67
CA SER A 23 -12.94 -1.61 1.17
C SER A 23 -13.01 -1.46 -0.35
N LEU A 24 -13.43 -2.51 -1.03
CA LEU A 24 -13.78 -2.51 -2.44
C LEU A 24 -15.08 -3.29 -2.60
N LYS A 25 -16.16 -2.58 -2.93
CA LYS A 25 -17.47 -3.19 -3.11
C LYS A 25 -17.90 -3.19 -4.57
N ASN A 26 -18.58 -4.24 -4.99
CA ASN A 26 -19.27 -4.27 -6.28
C ASN A 26 -20.62 -3.52 -6.23
N ALA A 27 -21.32 -3.44 -7.36
CA ALA A 27 -22.62 -2.77 -7.46
C ALA A 27 -23.72 -3.40 -6.60
N ALA A 28 -23.59 -4.67 -6.20
CA ALA A 28 -24.50 -5.35 -5.29
C ALA A 28 -24.18 -5.05 -3.80
N GLY A 29 -23.11 -4.30 -3.52
CA GLY A 29 -22.66 -3.99 -2.16
C GLY A 29 -21.81 -5.08 -1.52
N GLU A 30 -21.45 -6.12 -2.26
CA GLU A 30 -20.61 -7.20 -1.76
C GLU A 30 -19.16 -6.73 -1.61
N GLU A 31 -18.56 -7.01 -0.45
CA GLU A 31 -17.17 -6.67 -0.15
C GLU A 31 -16.21 -7.64 -0.82
N LEU A 32 -15.30 -7.12 -1.64
CA LEU A 32 -14.33 -7.89 -2.41
C LEU A 32 -12.96 -7.98 -1.73
N LEU A 33 -12.64 -7.07 -0.78
CA LEU A 33 -11.41 -7.12 -0.01
C LEU A 33 -11.61 -7.88 1.30
N TRP A 34 -10.58 -8.57 1.72
CA TRP A 34 -10.45 -9.11 3.06
C TRP A 34 -10.60 -8.00 4.12
N GLN A 35 -11.38 -8.25 5.17
CA GLN A 35 -11.75 -7.23 6.15
C GLN A 35 -10.91 -7.28 7.44
N ALA A 36 -9.64 -7.64 7.29
CA ALA A 36 -8.59 -7.48 8.29
C ALA A 36 -8.91 -8.11 9.67
N ASP A 37 -9.50 -9.32 9.69
CA ASP A 37 -9.72 -10.06 10.94
C ASP A 37 -8.37 -10.20 11.67
N PRO A 38 -8.20 -9.62 12.87
CA PRO A 38 -6.94 -9.64 13.60
C PRO A 38 -6.53 -11.04 14.05
N ALA A 39 -7.45 -12.00 14.10
CA ALA A 39 -7.15 -13.41 14.43
C ALA A 39 -6.42 -14.11 13.26
N VAL A 40 -6.52 -13.58 12.03
CA VAL A 40 -5.92 -14.15 10.83
C VAL A 40 -4.85 -13.22 10.27
N TRP A 41 -5.25 -12.05 9.78
CA TRP A 41 -4.35 -11.04 9.24
C TRP A 41 -4.99 -9.65 9.29
N LYS A 42 -4.37 -8.74 10.05
CA LYS A 42 -4.91 -7.43 10.43
C LYS A 42 -4.72 -6.32 9.40
N ARG A 43 -4.52 -6.65 8.11
CA ARG A 43 -4.39 -5.68 7.02
C ARG A 43 -5.28 -6.06 5.85
N HIS A 44 -5.51 -5.13 4.93
CA HIS A 44 -6.34 -5.32 3.75
C HIS A 44 -5.49 -5.40 2.47
N ALA A 45 -4.71 -4.35 2.20
CA ALA A 45 -3.99 -4.17 0.94
C ALA A 45 -2.76 -3.25 1.13
N PRO A 46 -1.78 -3.60 1.96
CA PRO A 46 -0.67 -2.71 2.28
C PRO A 46 0.29 -2.49 1.11
N ILE A 47 0.82 -1.27 1.04
CA ILE A 47 1.97 -0.92 0.19
C ILE A 47 3.25 -1.39 0.89
N LEU A 48 4.16 -1.97 0.15
CA LEU A 48 5.46 -2.43 0.61
C LEU A 48 6.53 -1.48 0.09
N PHE A 49 7.08 -0.61 0.96
CA PHE A 49 8.09 0.39 0.60
C PHE A 49 8.87 0.84 1.85
N PRO A 50 10.19 1.06 1.77
CA PRO A 50 11.07 1.01 0.59
C PRO A 50 11.73 -0.34 0.33
N TRP A 51 11.24 -1.44 0.91
CA TRP A 51 11.65 -2.82 0.58
C TRP A 51 10.50 -3.79 0.73
N THR A 52 10.61 -4.92 0.04
CA THR A 52 9.70 -6.06 0.15
C THR A 52 10.35 -7.17 0.98
N GLY A 53 9.54 -7.88 1.78
CA GLY A 53 10.05 -8.95 2.64
C GLY A 53 10.70 -8.44 3.94
N LYS A 54 11.46 -9.32 4.59
CA LYS A 54 12.16 -9.06 5.85
C LYS A 54 13.65 -8.90 5.59
N LEU A 55 14.26 -7.85 6.13
CA LEU A 55 15.70 -7.64 6.03
C LEU A 55 16.46 -8.65 6.91
N PRO A 56 17.58 -9.20 6.44
CA PRO A 56 18.47 -10.03 7.26
C PRO A 56 18.90 -9.27 8.52
N GLY A 57 18.77 -9.88 9.68
CA GLY A 57 19.08 -9.23 10.97
C GLY A 57 18.14 -8.09 11.35
N GLY A 58 17.15 -7.73 10.52
CA GLY A 58 16.22 -6.62 10.78
C GLY A 58 16.85 -5.24 10.70
N THR A 59 18.00 -5.11 10.02
CA THR A 59 18.73 -3.85 9.89
C THR A 59 19.31 -3.70 8.48
N PHE A 60 19.70 -2.49 8.12
CA PHE A 60 20.53 -2.18 6.97
C PHE A 60 21.48 -1.03 7.30
N GLU A 61 22.53 -0.86 6.51
CA GLU A 61 23.57 0.15 6.73
C GLU A 61 23.67 1.08 5.53
N VAL A 62 23.82 2.36 5.82
CA VAL A 62 24.12 3.41 4.83
C VAL A 62 25.18 4.32 5.44
N ASP A 63 26.29 4.49 4.74
CA ASP A 63 27.42 5.36 5.12
C ASP A 63 27.91 5.14 6.57
N GLY A 64 27.99 3.85 6.98
CA GLY A 64 28.44 3.46 8.31
C GLY A 64 27.41 3.66 9.43
N LYS A 65 26.21 4.13 9.13
CA LYS A 65 25.11 4.23 10.07
C LYS A 65 24.11 3.10 9.89
N THR A 66 23.78 2.41 10.99
CA THR A 66 22.80 1.31 10.99
C THR A 66 21.39 1.85 11.22
N TYR A 67 20.46 1.40 10.39
CA TYR A 67 19.03 1.70 10.46
C TYR A 67 18.24 0.44 10.78
N LYS A 68 17.15 0.59 11.54
CA LYS A 68 16.22 -0.52 11.80
C LYS A 68 15.28 -0.68 10.64
N GLY A 69 15.14 -1.91 10.16
CA GLY A 69 14.20 -2.30 9.11
C GLY A 69 13.16 -3.29 9.61
N GLY A 70 11.89 -2.96 9.47
CA GLY A 70 10.79 -3.89 9.70
C GLY A 70 10.54 -4.79 8.49
N GLN A 71 9.52 -5.63 8.58
CA GLN A 71 9.03 -6.39 7.43
C GLN A 71 8.27 -5.46 6.48
N HIS A 72 8.62 -5.48 5.19
CA HIS A 72 7.95 -4.73 4.12
C HIS A 72 8.09 -3.21 4.20
N GLY A 73 9.16 -2.71 4.79
CA GLY A 73 9.37 -1.28 4.95
C GLY A 73 8.44 -0.65 6.00
N PHE A 74 8.13 0.61 5.80
CA PHE A 74 7.37 1.40 6.78
C PHE A 74 6.23 2.23 6.18
N ALA A 75 6.12 2.39 4.86
CA ALA A 75 5.11 3.26 4.26
C ALA A 75 3.68 2.89 4.66
N ARG A 76 3.42 1.60 4.84
CA ARG A 76 2.12 1.06 5.31
C ARG A 76 1.77 1.43 6.76
N ASP A 77 2.71 1.94 7.54
CA ASP A 77 2.56 2.33 8.95
C ASP A 77 2.64 3.87 9.14
N MET A 78 2.64 4.61 8.02
CA MET A 78 2.73 6.07 8.02
C MET A 78 1.43 6.71 7.57
N GLU A 79 1.18 7.92 8.06
CA GLU A 79 0.08 8.74 7.55
C GLU A 79 0.48 9.38 6.22
N HIS A 80 -0.34 9.20 5.19
CA HIS A 80 -0.16 9.80 3.88
C HIS A 80 -1.06 11.02 3.74
N THR A 81 -0.54 12.07 3.11
CA THR A 81 -1.33 13.27 2.80
C THR A 81 -2.30 12.96 1.68
N LEU A 82 -3.59 13.20 1.89
CA LEU A 82 -4.59 13.12 0.83
C LEU A 82 -4.45 14.36 -0.08
N LEU A 83 -4.07 14.12 -1.34
CA LEU A 83 -3.93 15.18 -2.34
C LEU A 83 -5.22 15.39 -3.13
N LYS A 84 -5.96 14.30 -3.40
CA LYS A 84 -7.17 14.31 -4.21
C LYS A 84 -8.11 13.18 -3.80
N ALA A 85 -9.42 13.46 -3.74
CA ALA A 85 -10.48 12.46 -3.64
C ALA A 85 -11.71 13.02 -4.35
N GLU A 86 -11.74 12.93 -5.66
CA GLU A 86 -12.83 13.46 -6.50
C GLU A 86 -12.98 12.69 -7.81
N GLY A 87 -14.19 12.66 -8.33
CA GLY A 87 -14.52 11.92 -9.54
C GLY A 87 -14.25 10.43 -9.33
N ASP A 88 -13.41 9.88 -10.19
CA ASP A 88 -12.99 8.47 -10.20
C ASP A 88 -11.62 8.22 -9.53
N THR A 89 -11.01 9.25 -8.90
CA THR A 89 -9.59 9.22 -8.51
C THR A 89 -9.40 9.60 -7.04
N ILE A 90 -8.60 8.78 -6.33
CA ILE A 90 -7.98 9.11 -5.03
C ILE A 90 -6.47 9.16 -5.25
N GLN A 91 -5.82 10.20 -4.71
CA GLN A 91 -4.36 10.32 -4.73
C GLN A 91 -3.84 10.71 -3.35
N LEU A 92 -2.87 9.94 -2.87
CA LEU A 92 -2.21 10.14 -1.58
C LEU A 92 -0.70 10.22 -1.78
N GLU A 93 -0.02 10.88 -0.85
CA GLU A 93 1.42 11.08 -0.93
C GLU A 93 2.08 10.90 0.44
N LEU A 94 3.21 10.19 0.45
CA LEU A 94 4.17 10.15 1.55
C LEU A 94 5.48 10.77 1.07
N ARG A 95 5.98 11.76 1.82
CA ARG A 95 7.30 12.37 1.58
C ARG A 95 8.26 12.00 2.70
N SER A 96 9.54 11.87 2.36
CA SER A 96 10.59 11.91 3.36
C SER A 96 10.58 13.25 4.09
N ASP A 97 10.76 13.20 5.38
CA ASP A 97 11.03 14.32 6.26
C ASP A 97 12.30 14.05 7.08
N ASP A 98 12.71 14.98 7.91
CA ASP A 98 13.92 14.85 8.71
C ASP A 98 13.84 13.68 9.72
N ALA A 99 12.64 13.37 10.24
CA ALA A 99 12.44 12.26 11.16
C ALA A 99 12.58 10.90 10.44
N ILE A 100 11.95 10.76 9.28
CA ILE A 100 12.07 9.56 8.45
C ILE A 100 13.52 9.36 8.04
N LYS A 101 14.22 10.43 7.61
CA LYS A 101 15.63 10.35 7.20
C LYS A 101 16.56 10.00 8.35
N ALA A 102 16.30 10.53 9.53
CA ALA A 102 17.12 10.27 10.71
C ALA A 102 16.98 8.84 11.26
N GLU A 103 15.78 8.27 11.23
CA GLU A 103 15.44 7.06 11.98
C GLU A 103 15.16 5.82 11.11
N ARG A 104 14.67 6.01 9.87
CA ARG A 104 14.12 4.93 9.06
C ARG A 104 14.82 4.71 7.74
N PHE A 105 15.00 5.78 6.93
CA PHE A 105 15.48 5.66 5.55
C PHE A 105 16.11 6.98 5.12
N PRO A 106 17.46 7.06 5.01
CA PRO A 106 18.21 8.33 4.90
C PRO A 106 18.20 8.94 3.49
N PHE A 107 17.18 8.69 2.71
CA PHE A 107 17.07 9.19 1.33
C PHE A 107 15.86 10.09 1.17
N ASP A 108 15.98 11.07 0.27
CA ASP A 108 14.84 11.86 -0.16
C ASP A 108 13.98 11.07 -1.12
N PHE A 109 12.68 11.02 -0.84
CA PHE A 109 11.70 10.39 -1.72
C PHE A 109 10.34 11.09 -1.65
N VAL A 110 9.58 10.89 -2.71
CA VAL A 110 8.15 11.16 -2.76
C VAL A 110 7.48 9.91 -3.31
N LEU A 111 6.69 9.24 -2.47
CA LEU A 111 5.85 8.11 -2.86
C LEU A 111 4.42 8.61 -3.06
N THR A 112 3.90 8.48 -4.28
CA THR A 112 2.50 8.81 -4.60
C THR A 112 1.75 7.51 -4.89
N SER A 113 0.62 7.32 -4.22
CA SER A 113 -0.33 6.24 -4.44
C SER A 113 -1.58 6.81 -5.10
N THR A 114 -1.90 6.35 -6.30
CA THR A 114 -3.06 6.79 -7.07
C THR A 114 -3.98 5.63 -7.38
N PHE A 115 -5.22 5.73 -6.95
CA PHE A 115 -6.29 4.80 -7.30
C PHE A 115 -7.24 5.47 -8.28
N ARG A 116 -7.61 4.76 -9.35
CA ARG A 116 -8.60 5.23 -10.33
C ARG A 116 -9.57 4.10 -10.68
N LEU A 117 -10.85 4.43 -10.67
CA LEU A 117 -11.90 3.53 -11.15
C LEU A 117 -12.13 3.76 -12.64
N ASP A 118 -12.17 2.66 -13.41
CA ASP A 118 -12.46 2.67 -14.84
C ASP A 118 -13.40 1.49 -15.16
N GLY A 119 -14.68 1.79 -15.24
CA GLY A 119 -15.70 0.75 -15.32
C GLY A 119 -15.60 -0.23 -14.15
N LYS A 120 -15.37 -1.51 -14.43
CA LYS A 120 -15.21 -2.58 -13.43
C LYS A 120 -13.75 -2.81 -13.02
N THR A 121 -12.84 -1.89 -13.37
CA THR A 121 -11.41 -2.00 -13.10
C THR A 121 -10.96 -0.98 -12.08
N VAL A 122 -10.13 -1.40 -11.14
CA VAL A 122 -9.35 -0.52 -10.25
C VAL A 122 -7.92 -0.46 -10.77
N HIS A 123 -7.48 0.72 -11.17
CA HIS A 123 -6.07 0.98 -11.44
C HIS A 123 -5.42 1.51 -10.17
N HIS A 124 -4.37 0.84 -9.69
CA HIS A 124 -3.53 1.32 -8.60
C HIS A 124 -2.12 1.57 -9.12
N THR A 125 -1.70 2.82 -9.11
CA THR A 125 -0.39 3.26 -9.58
C THR A 125 0.44 3.77 -8.40
N LEU A 126 1.62 3.20 -8.22
CA LEU A 126 2.62 3.65 -7.27
C LEU A 126 3.73 4.38 -8.02
N THR A 127 3.95 5.64 -7.70
CA THR A 127 5.01 6.46 -8.30
C THR A 127 6.01 6.85 -7.23
N VAL A 128 7.29 6.55 -7.46
CA VAL A 128 8.39 6.99 -6.60
C VAL A 128 9.22 8.01 -7.36
N ARG A 129 9.31 9.20 -6.80
CA ARG A 129 10.18 10.28 -7.31
C ARG A 129 11.31 10.52 -6.32
N ASN A 130 12.52 10.62 -6.83
CA ASN A 130 13.68 11.07 -6.09
C ASN A 130 13.83 12.59 -6.27
N PRO A 131 13.53 13.41 -5.24
CA PRO A 131 13.74 14.85 -5.30
C PRO A 131 15.18 15.27 -4.92
N GLY A 132 15.98 14.34 -4.39
CA GLY A 132 17.36 14.57 -3.97
C GLY A 132 18.37 14.39 -5.10
N THR A 133 19.65 14.48 -4.74
CA THR A 133 20.79 14.32 -5.66
C THR A 133 21.43 12.94 -5.56
N GLU A 134 21.26 12.26 -4.43
CA GLU A 134 21.82 10.93 -4.18
C GLU A 134 20.99 9.84 -4.88
N GLU A 135 21.64 8.74 -5.24
CA GLU A 135 20.95 7.59 -5.82
C GLU A 135 19.95 6.99 -4.82
N LEU A 136 18.69 6.89 -5.21
CA LEU A 136 17.63 6.27 -4.42
C LEU A 136 17.44 4.81 -4.83
N ARG A 137 17.88 3.88 -3.99
CA ARG A 137 17.64 2.43 -4.17
C ARG A 137 16.49 1.99 -3.30
N PHE A 138 15.48 1.38 -3.90
CA PHE A 138 14.30 0.91 -3.20
C PHE A 138 13.71 -0.35 -3.84
N GLY A 139 12.93 -1.09 -3.03
CA GLY A 139 11.98 -2.08 -3.51
C GLY A 139 10.56 -1.58 -3.26
N ILE A 140 9.63 -1.93 -4.15
CA ILE A 140 8.23 -1.58 -4.00
C ILE A 140 7.35 -2.78 -4.31
N GLY A 141 6.22 -2.89 -3.61
CA GLY A 141 5.23 -3.93 -3.83
C GLY A 141 3.85 -3.53 -3.33
N TYR A 142 2.87 -4.33 -3.68
CA TYR A 142 1.49 -4.21 -3.22
C TYR A 142 0.97 -5.58 -2.84
N HIS A 143 0.30 -5.68 -1.69
CA HIS A 143 -0.11 -6.97 -1.12
C HIS A 143 -1.62 -6.98 -0.79
N PRO A 144 -2.51 -6.89 -1.80
CA PRO A 144 -3.95 -6.93 -1.56
C PRO A 144 -4.41 -8.34 -1.21
N ALA A 145 -5.34 -8.45 -0.25
CA ALA A 145 -6.09 -9.66 0.03
C ALA A 145 -7.52 -9.52 -0.47
N PHE A 146 -7.93 -10.44 -1.32
CA PHE A 146 -9.29 -10.48 -1.84
C PHE A 146 -10.09 -11.59 -1.16
N ASN A 147 -11.38 -11.34 -0.95
CA ASN A 147 -12.32 -12.39 -0.59
C ASN A 147 -12.47 -13.32 -1.78
N CYS A 148 -11.98 -14.54 -1.65
CA CYS A 148 -12.10 -15.55 -2.70
C CYS A 148 -13.31 -16.44 -2.38
N LEU A 149 -14.24 -16.53 -3.33
CA LEU A 149 -15.35 -17.48 -3.27
C LEU A 149 -14.82 -18.88 -3.63
N LEU A 150 -14.01 -19.47 -2.75
CA LEU A 150 -13.41 -20.81 -2.94
C LEU A 150 -14.43 -21.96 -2.90
N TYR A 151 -15.72 -21.66 -2.91
CA TYR A 151 -16.76 -22.69 -2.88
C TYR A 151 -17.01 -23.39 -4.21
N THR A 152 -16.35 -22.96 -5.29
CA THR A 152 -16.55 -23.54 -6.63
C THR A 152 -15.27 -24.01 -7.33
N SER A 153 -14.09 -23.74 -6.78
CA SER A 153 -12.84 -24.31 -7.29
C SER A 153 -12.33 -25.35 -6.32
N ASP A 154 -12.04 -26.52 -6.81
CA ASP A 154 -11.36 -27.58 -6.08
C ASP A 154 -9.93 -27.12 -5.81
N ALA A 155 -9.75 -26.38 -4.70
CA ALA A 155 -8.44 -25.91 -4.22
C ALA A 155 -7.51 -27.07 -3.81
N ALA A 156 -7.90 -28.31 -4.07
CA ALA A 156 -7.09 -29.51 -3.85
C ALA A 156 -6.01 -29.71 -4.91
N ASP A 157 -6.10 -29.06 -6.07
CA ASP A 157 -5.15 -29.24 -7.18
C ASP A 157 -3.90 -28.34 -7.11
N ASP A 158 -3.87 -27.36 -6.22
CA ASP A 158 -2.68 -26.49 -6.03
C ASP A 158 -1.66 -27.03 -5.00
N ARG A 159 -1.67 -28.34 -4.74
CA ARG A 159 -0.59 -29.02 -4.02
C ARG A 159 0.54 -29.37 -4.97
N ILE A 160 1.29 -28.38 -5.35
CA ILE A 160 2.61 -28.59 -5.94
C ILE A 160 3.66 -28.35 -4.86
#